data_b9f99b5684f39bd058d3c8290fd9d141
#
_entry.id   b9f99b5684f39bd058d3c8290fd9d141
#
_cell.length_a   1.000
_cell.length_b   1.000
_cell.length_c   1.000
_cell.angle_alpha   90.00
_cell.angle_beta   90.00
_cell.angle_gamma   90.00
#
_symmetry.space_group_name_H-M   'P 1'
#
loop_
_entity.id
_entity.type
_entity.pdbx_description
1 polymer ?
#
loop_
_entity_poly.entity_id
_entity_poly.type
_entity_poly.pdbx_seq_one_letter_code
_entity_poly.pdbx_strand_id
1 'polypeptide(L)'
;MAASGIVDITKWAISAVAALLVAALFLTPARAQSVELKSPAEARVVVVGEGSVTVAPDYARIRSGVSTNAKTVKEASDTNSKLMTNIIAALAEAGIAKKDIQTSEFSIEPVYASPSPPGGPKLSGYRVSNQVNVTIHQISQVGEILDRLVRTGATDAENIAFLISDREKALDQARVAAVANAKHKADLYARASGVNLGRVAWITEGSDFEPIAPMGVARPKMASSPAPIERGENTITARVTIGFDIAQ
;
A
#
# COMPACT_ATOMS: atom_id res chain seq x y z
N MET A 1 -1.72 -88.65 -65.32
CA MET A 1 -0.88 -88.46 -64.15
C MET A 1 -1.36 -87.22 -63.39
N ALA A 2 -1.96 -87.46 -62.26
CA ALA A 2 -2.61 -86.44 -61.43
C ALA A 2 -1.61 -85.78 -60.50
N ALA A 3 -1.77 -84.51 -60.27
CA ALA A 3 -1.22 -83.86 -59.09
C ALA A 3 -2.23 -82.86 -58.54
N SER A 4 -2.71 -83.23 -57.42
CA SER A 4 -3.68 -82.50 -56.59
C SER A 4 -3.12 -81.18 -56.05
N GLY A 5 -3.87 -80.08 -56.17
CA GLY A 5 -3.63 -78.87 -55.43
C GLY A 5 -4.64 -78.73 -54.28
N ILE A 6 -4.24 -79.09 -53.09
CA ILE A 6 -4.98 -78.79 -51.88
C ILE A 6 -4.81 -77.30 -51.60
N VAL A 7 -5.88 -76.55 -51.82
CA VAL A 7 -5.93 -75.13 -51.48
C VAL A 7 -6.08 -75.03 -49.95
N ASP A 8 -5.14 -74.39 -49.32
CA ASP A 8 -4.98 -74.26 -47.88
C ASP A 8 -6.02 -73.22 -47.31
N ILE A 9 -7.20 -73.77 -46.98
CA ILE A 9 -8.36 -72.99 -46.49
C ILE A 9 -8.08 -72.35 -45.11
N THR A 10 -7.04 -72.81 -44.41
CA THR A 10 -6.72 -72.37 -43.07
C THR A 10 -6.10 -70.95 -43.01
N LYS A 11 -5.44 -70.51 -44.08
CA LYS A 11 -4.83 -69.16 -44.14
C LYS A 11 -5.84 -68.06 -44.32
N TRP A 12 -6.97 -68.34 -44.96
CA TRP A 12 -8.03 -67.33 -45.14
C TRP A 12 -8.88 -67.08 -43.89
N ALA A 13 -9.07 -68.07 -43.02
CA ALA A 13 -9.82 -67.95 -41.78
C ALA A 13 -9.10 -67.10 -40.74
N ILE A 14 -7.77 -67.16 -40.67
CA ILE A 14 -6.96 -66.38 -39.71
C ILE A 14 -6.93 -64.89 -40.12
N SER A 15 -6.86 -64.62 -41.43
CA SER A 15 -6.88 -63.23 -41.93
C SER A 15 -8.22 -62.52 -41.71
N ALA A 16 -9.33 -63.23 -41.81
CA ALA A 16 -10.68 -62.66 -41.61
C ALA A 16 -10.97 -62.35 -40.11
N VAL A 17 -10.47 -63.19 -39.20
CA VAL A 17 -10.62 -62.96 -37.76
C VAL A 17 -9.74 -61.78 -37.28
N ALA A 18 -8.54 -61.61 -37.82
CA ALA A 18 -7.66 -60.53 -37.53
C ALA A 18 -8.23 -59.16 -38.00
N ALA A 19 -8.89 -59.15 -39.19
CA ALA A 19 -9.53 -57.93 -39.70
C ALA A 19 -10.77 -57.52 -38.90
N LEU A 20 -11.54 -58.40 -38.31
CA LEU A 20 -12.68 -58.16 -37.47
C LEU A 20 -12.27 -57.67 -36.08
N LEU A 21 -11.15 -58.11 -35.51
CA LEU A 21 -10.63 -57.59 -34.21
C LEU A 21 -10.03 -56.22 -34.32
N VAL A 22 -9.45 -55.83 -35.45
CA VAL A 22 -8.94 -54.45 -35.64
C VAL A 22 -10.07 -53.45 -35.87
N ALA A 23 -11.18 -53.85 -36.50
CA ALA A 23 -12.35 -52.97 -36.65
C ALA A 23 -13.11 -52.72 -35.34
N ALA A 24 -13.06 -53.65 -34.38
CA ALA A 24 -13.70 -53.47 -33.06
C ALA A 24 -12.94 -52.50 -32.12
N LEU A 25 -11.64 -52.26 -32.40
CA LEU A 25 -10.83 -51.36 -31.58
C LEU A 25 -11.06 -49.86 -31.89
N PHE A 26 -11.74 -49.50 -32.98
CA PHE A 26 -12.02 -48.11 -33.35
C PHE A 26 -13.45 -47.64 -33.09
N LEU A 27 -14.31 -48.51 -32.51
CA LEU A 27 -15.62 -48.08 -32.03
C LEU A 27 -15.58 -47.71 -30.55
N THR A 28 -14.66 -46.83 -30.16
CA THR A 28 -14.84 -46.11 -28.91
C THR A 28 -15.97 -45.10 -29.15
N PRO A 29 -17.08 -45.15 -28.36
CA PRO A 29 -18.09 -44.10 -28.47
C PRO A 29 -17.38 -42.78 -28.13
N ALA A 30 -17.35 -41.85 -29.05
CA ALA A 30 -16.98 -40.47 -28.78
C ALA A 30 -17.87 -40.00 -27.64
N ARG A 31 -17.31 -40.00 -26.44
CA ARG A 31 -17.97 -39.43 -25.28
C ARG A 31 -18.10 -37.94 -25.62
N ALA A 32 -19.28 -37.54 -26.09
CA ALA A 32 -19.61 -36.15 -26.20
C ALA A 32 -19.38 -35.52 -24.82
N GLN A 33 -18.25 -34.83 -24.63
CA GLN A 33 -18.09 -33.92 -23.52
C GLN A 33 -19.21 -32.91 -23.70
N SER A 34 -20.29 -33.10 -22.93
CA SER A 34 -21.25 -32.04 -22.70
C SER A 34 -20.42 -30.87 -22.17
N VAL A 35 -20.14 -29.90 -23.03
CA VAL A 35 -19.72 -28.57 -22.60
C VAL A 35 -20.86 -28.09 -21.71
N GLU A 36 -20.66 -28.20 -20.43
CA GLU A 36 -21.55 -27.62 -19.43
C GLU A 36 -21.53 -26.12 -19.73
N LEU A 37 -22.52 -25.68 -20.50
CA LEU A 37 -22.76 -24.26 -20.71
C LEU A 37 -23.01 -23.70 -19.31
N LYS A 38 -21.92 -23.14 -18.73
CA LYS A 38 -21.97 -22.38 -17.51
C LYS A 38 -23.20 -21.48 -17.64
N SER A 39 -24.18 -21.63 -16.76
CA SER A 39 -25.41 -20.86 -16.70
C SER A 39 -25.13 -19.42 -17.17
N PRO A 40 -25.93 -18.81 -18.04
CA PRO A 40 -25.67 -17.45 -18.49
C PRO A 40 -25.41 -16.62 -17.26
N ALA A 41 -24.22 -16.00 -17.20
CA ALA A 41 -23.86 -15.14 -16.07
C ALA A 41 -25.05 -14.20 -15.89
N GLU A 42 -25.69 -14.26 -14.69
CA GLU A 42 -26.84 -13.41 -14.41
C GLU A 42 -26.50 -12.00 -14.87
N ALA A 43 -27.35 -11.45 -15.75
CA ALA A 43 -27.09 -10.15 -16.34
C ALA A 43 -27.04 -9.10 -15.24
N ARG A 44 -25.90 -8.42 -15.11
CA ARG A 44 -25.63 -7.46 -14.03
C ARG A 44 -24.99 -6.19 -14.56
N VAL A 45 -25.32 -5.09 -13.94
CA VAL A 45 -24.57 -3.85 -14.07
C VAL A 45 -23.51 -3.83 -12.98
N VAL A 46 -22.23 -3.88 -13.37
CA VAL A 46 -21.10 -3.81 -12.43
C VAL A 46 -20.40 -2.48 -12.63
N VAL A 47 -20.25 -1.73 -11.55
CA VAL A 47 -19.64 -0.40 -11.56
C VAL A 47 -18.66 -0.21 -10.41
N VAL A 48 -17.69 0.65 -10.64
CA VAL A 48 -16.79 1.15 -9.60
C VAL A 48 -17.25 2.55 -9.20
N GLY A 49 -17.52 2.71 -7.91
CA GLY A 49 -17.79 3.99 -7.29
C GLY A 49 -16.57 4.50 -6.56
N GLU A 50 -16.34 5.80 -6.65
CA GLU A 50 -15.29 6.51 -5.93
C GLU A 50 -15.92 7.65 -5.13
N GLY A 51 -15.46 7.81 -3.89
CA GLY A 51 -15.83 8.91 -3.02
C GLY A 51 -14.62 9.46 -2.33
N SER A 52 -14.55 10.77 -2.19
CA SER A 52 -13.47 11.45 -1.50
C SER A 52 -14.01 12.50 -0.54
N VAL A 53 -13.28 12.69 0.56
CA VAL A 53 -13.55 13.73 1.55
C VAL A 53 -12.25 14.44 1.85
N THR A 54 -12.30 15.76 1.81
CA THR A 54 -11.17 16.62 2.15
C THR A 54 -11.36 17.17 3.56
N VAL A 55 -10.36 16.95 4.42
CA VAL A 55 -10.38 17.31 5.84
C VAL A 55 -9.10 18.07 6.20
N ALA A 56 -9.25 19.17 6.92
CA ALA A 56 -8.11 19.86 7.49
C ALA A 56 -7.45 19.00 8.57
N PRO A 57 -6.10 18.88 8.61
CA PRO A 57 -5.40 18.16 9.66
C PRO A 57 -5.63 18.83 11.03
N ASP A 58 -5.69 18.02 12.07
CA ASP A 58 -5.95 18.46 13.46
C ASP A 58 -4.77 18.22 14.41
N TYR A 59 -3.74 17.49 13.97
CA TYR A 59 -2.47 17.35 14.67
C TYR A 59 -1.29 17.24 13.71
N ALA A 60 -0.08 17.47 14.21
CA ALA A 60 1.16 17.27 13.48
C ALA A 60 2.03 16.23 14.18
N ARG A 61 2.83 15.52 13.41
CA ARG A 61 3.89 14.66 13.90
C ARG A 61 5.21 15.11 13.31
N ILE A 62 6.19 15.33 14.19
CA ILE A 62 7.56 15.70 13.83
C ILE A 62 8.47 14.55 14.22
N ARG A 63 9.41 14.18 13.35
CA ARG A 63 10.56 13.38 13.72
C ARG A 63 11.74 14.28 13.96
N SER A 64 12.33 14.19 15.15
CA SER A 64 13.52 14.97 15.52
C SER A 64 14.51 14.08 16.27
N GLY A 65 15.79 14.42 16.20
CA GLY A 65 16.81 13.61 16.80
C GLY A 65 18.14 14.31 17.01
N VAL A 66 19.04 13.55 17.58
CA VAL A 66 20.42 13.95 17.82
C VAL A 66 21.36 12.88 17.28
N SER A 67 22.31 13.31 16.47
CA SER A 67 23.41 12.48 16.01
C SER A 67 24.73 13.03 16.57
N THR A 68 25.50 12.19 17.28
CA THR A 68 26.77 12.58 17.90
C THR A 68 27.90 11.67 17.45
N ASN A 69 29.08 12.24 17.24
CA ASN A 69 30.27 11.49 16.85
C ASN A 69 31.37 11.66 17.91
N ALA A 70 32.02 10.56 18.30
CA ALA A 70 33.18 10.59 19.18
C ALA A 70 34.15 9.43 18.89
N LYS A 71 35.33 9.46 19.50
CA LYS A 71 36.32 8.38 19.33
C LYS A 71 35.94 7.08 20.00
N THR A 72 35.09 7.15 21.02
CA THR A 72 34.60 5.98 21.77
C THR A 72 33.07 5.97 21.79
N VAL A 73 32.48 4.78 21.84
CA VAL A 73 31.04 4.58 22.01
C VAL A 73 30.53 5.29 23.25
N LYS A 74 31.28 5.17 24.39
CA LYS A 74 30.85 5.79 25.63
C LYS A 74 30.71 7.30 25.54
N GLU A 75 31.71 7.98 24.99
CA GLU A 75 31.72 9.43 24.83
C GLU A 75 30.61 9.91 23.90
N ALA A 76 30.39 9.22 22.75
CA ALA A 76 29.30 9.53 21.83
C ALA A 76 27.95 9.34 22.50
N SER A 77 27.74 8.24 23.25
CA SER A 77 26.48 7.95 23.95
C SER A 77 26.20 8.93 25.10
N ASP A 78 27.20 9.27 25.89
CA ASP A 78 27.03 10.21 27.00
C ASP A 78 26.64 11.61 26.49
N THR A 79 27.27 12.04 25.38
CA THR A 79 26.94 13.32 24.74
C THR A 79 25.52 13.29 24.14
N ASN A 80 25.18 12.20 23.42
CA ASN A 80 23.86 12.00 22.84
C ASN A 80 22.77 12.04 23.92
N SER A 81 22.97 11.31 25.01
CA SER A 81 22.01 11.23 26.12
C SER A 81 21.76 12.60 26.77
N LYS A 82 22.80 13.42 26.95
CA LYS A 82 22.66 14.78 27.47
C LYS A 82 21.82 15.66 26.54
N LEU A 83 22.13 15.66 25.25
CA LEU A 83 21.39 16.47 24.27
C LEU A 83 19.95 16.00 24.15
N MET A 84 19.68 14.70 24.10
CA MET A 84 18.32 14.18 24.05
C MET A 84 17.52 14.51 25.32
N THR A 85 18.15 14.49 26.50
CA THR A 85 17.52 14.92 27.75
C THR A 85 17.10 16.39 27.69
N ASN A 86 17.96 17.26 27.15
CA ASN A 86 17.64 18.68 26.97
C ASN A 86 16.49 18.88 25.98
N ILE A 87 16.45 18.12 24.86
CA ILE A 87 15.35 18.16 23.88
C ILE A 87 14.04 17.75 24.55
N ILE A 88 14.01 16.64 25.28
CA ILE A 88 12.80 16.17 25.97
C ILE A 88 12.32 17.20 27.01
N ALA A 89 13.24 17.83 27.75
CA ALA A 89 12.91 18.89 28.70
C ALA A 89 12.30 20.11 27.98
N ALA A 90 12.92 20.55 26.89
CA ALA A 90 12.42 21.70 26.12
C ALA A 90 11.03 21.44 25.49
N LEU A 91 10.75 20.19 25.07
CA LEU A 91 9.42 19.78 24.60
C LEU A 91 8.39 19.81 25.73
N ALA A 92 8.75 19.32 26.91
CA ALA A 92 7.88 19.37 28.10
C ALA A 92 7.56 20.81 28.50
N GLU A 93 8.55 21.73 28.49
CA GLU A 93 8.35 23.17 28.73
C GLU A 93 7.46 23.81 27.66
N ALA A 94 7.47 23.31 26.43
CA ALA A 94 6.56 23.74 25.36
C ALA A 94 5.14 23.16 25.50
N GLY A 95 4.86 22.40 26.57
CA GLY A 95 3.55 21.82 26.85
C GLY A 95 3.27 20.49 26.15
N ILE A 96 4.29 19.85 25.54
CA ILE A 96 4.16 18.53 24.95
C ILE A 96 4.13 17.47 26.06
N ALA A 97 3.05 16.71 26.12
CA ALA A 97 2.90 15.67 27.13
C ALA A 97 3.88 14.51 26.89
N LYS A 98 4.36 13.87 27.96
CA LYS A 98 5.31 12.76 27.87
C LYS A 98 4.79 11.60 26.97
N LYS A 99 3.48 11.34 26.95
CA LYS A 99 2.85 10.33 26.10
C LYS A 99 2.94 10.64 24.60
N ASP A 100 3.14 11.91 24.25
CA ASP A 100 3.22 12.41 22.87
C ASP A 100 4.68 12.46 22.36
N ILE A 101 5.64 12.03 23.19
CA ILE A 101 7.06 11.93 22.85
C ILE A 101 7.44 10.44 22.89
N GLN A 102 7.81 9.88 21.75
CA GLN A 102 8.19 8.49 21.65
C GLN A 102 9.55 8.34 20.98
N THR A 103 10.50 7.65 21.60
CA THR A 103 11.74 7.25 20.93
C THR A 103 11.41 6.30 19.79
N SER A 104 11.85 6.63 18.58
CA SER A 104 11.58 5.88 17.37
C SER A 104 12.78 5.11 16.85
N GLU A 105 13.98 5.59 17.17
CA GLU A 105 15.23 4.97 16.72
C GLU A 105 16.35 5.26 17.73
N PHE A 106 17.19 4.25 17.96
CA PHE A 106 18.46 4.40 18.63
C PHE A 106 19.47 3.49 17.95
N SER A 107 20.57 4.07 17.41
CA SER A 107 21.60 3.30 16.72
C SER A 107 23.00 3.75 17.15
N ILE A 108 23.93 2.81 17.08
CA ILE A 108 25.37 3.03 17.30
C ILE A 108 26.10 2.42 16.11
N GLU A 109 26.85 3.23 15.40
CA GLU A 109 27.52 2.84 14.17
C GLU A 109 29.00 3.20 14.21
N PRO A 110 29.91 2.32 13.73
CA PRO A 110 31.31 2.68 13.54
C PRO A 110 31.44 3.65 12.34
N VAL A 111 32.24 4.69 12.49
CA VAL A 111 32.58 5.65 11.44
C VAL A 111 34.00 5.39 10.95
N TYR A 112 34.15 5.23 9.64
CA TYR A 112 35.44 5.00 9.01
C TYR A 112 35.95 6.27 8.31
N ALA A 113 37.26 6.41 8.21
CA ALA A 113 37.88 7.54 7.51
C ALA A 113 37.51 7.54 6.02
N SER A 114 37.21 8.73 5.51
CA SER A 114 36.93 8.93 4.07
C SER A 114 37.80 10.08 3.54
N PRO A 115 38.54 9.90 2.44
CA PRO A 115 38.72 8.66 1.67
C PRO A 115 39.48 7.59 2.50
N SER A 116 39.22 6.30 2.18
CA SER A 116 39.92 5.19 2.83
C SER A 116 41.44 5.28 2.54
N PRO A 117 42.30 5.21 3.57
CA PRO A 117 43.75 5.22 3.36
C PRO A 117 44.24 3.95 2.66
N PRO A 118 45.47 3.96 2.09
CA PRO A 118 46.12 2.75 1.63
C PRO A 118 46.18 1.71 2.77
N GLY A 119 45.66 0.51 2.50
CA GLY A 119 45.54 -0.56 3.52
C GLY A 119 44.10 -0.84 3.99
N GLY A 120 43.13 -0.11 3.52
CA GLY A 120 41.71 -0.37 3.78
C GLY A 120 41.02 0.61 4.74
N PRO A 121 39.73 0.39 5.05
CA PRO A 121 38.95 1.27 5.93
C PRO A 121 39.56 1.36 7.33
N LYS A 122 39.89 2.56 7.79
CA LYS A 122 40.38 2.82 9.14
C LYS A 122 39.27 3.39 10.00
N LEU A 123 39.02 2.76 11.14
CA LEU A 123 38.04 3.26 12.12
C LEU A 123 38.44 4.66 12.60
N SER A 124 37.54 5.60 12.45
CA SER A 124 37.67 7.02 12.82
C SER A 124 36.99 7.33 14.16
N GLY A 125 35.95 6.61 14.48
CA GLY A 125 35.15 6.79 15.69
C GLY A 125 33.81 6.07 15.62
N TYR A 126 32.87 6.58 16.39
CA TYR A 126 31.51 6.04 16.47
C TYR A 126 30.49 7.16 16.37
N ARG A 127 29.38 6.85 15.70
CA ARG A 127 28.19 7.70 15.63
C ARG A 127 27.10 7.08 16.49
N VAL A 128 26.46 7.89 17.33
CA VAL A 128 25.25 7.52 18.06
C VAL A 128 24.13 8.41 17.58
N SER A 129 23.05 7.80 17.08
CA SER A 129 21.84 8.49 16.65
C SER A 129 20.68 8.08 17.56
N ASN A 130 19.89 9.06 17.98
CA ASN A 130 18.71 8.88 18.81
C ASN A 130 17.59 9.79 18.28
N GLN A 131 16.45 9.21 17.89
CA GLN A 131 15.34 9.93 17.30
C GLN A 131 14.08 9.77 18.13
N VAL A 132 13.26 10.82 18.15
CA VAL A 132 11.95 10.84 18.77
C VAL A 132 10.88 11.29 17.78
N ASN A 133 9.72 10.66 17.85
CA ASN A 133 8.50 11.15 17.23
C ASN A 133 7.77 11.99 18.25
N VAL A 134 7.40 13.21 17.85
CA VAL A 134 6.69 14.19 18.69
C VAL A 134 5.33 14.43 18.06
N THR A 135 4.26 14.18 18.82
CA THR A 135 2.89 14.49 18.40
C THR A 135 2.48 15.86 18.96
N ILE A 136 2.04 16.75 18.09
CA ILE A 136 1.65 18.13 18.41
C ILE A 136 0.18 18.30 18.08
N HIS A 137 -0.66 18.40 19.10
CA HIS A 137 -2.11 18.55 18.94
C HIS A 137 -2.53 19.98 18.56
N GLN A 138 -1.70 20.96 18.85
CA GLN A 138 -1.95 22.35 18.45
C GLN A 138 -1.07 22.71 17.26
N ILE A 139 -1.62 22.60 16.05
CA ILE A 139 -0.86 22.83 14.80
C ILE A 139 -0.21 24.22 14.75
N SER A 140 -0.83 25.23 15.36
CA SER A 140 -0.27 26.59 15.43
C SER A 140 1.07 26.67 16.17
N GLN A 141 1.38 25.71 17.02
CA GLN A 141 2.64 25.68 17.79
C GLN A 141 3.78 24.96 17.06
N VAL A 142 3.52 24.34 15.90
CA VAL A 142 4.51 23.54 15.16
C VAL A 142 5.79 24.36 14.88
N GLY A 143 5.63 25.60 14.41
CA GLY A 143 6.78 26.47 14.11
C GLY A 143 7.62 26.80 15.34
N GLU A 144 6.98 27.16 16.46
CA GLU A 144 7.66 27.45 17.72
C GLU A 144 8.41 26.24 18.27
N ILE A 145 7.76 25.04 18.20
CA ILE A 145 8.36 23.80 18.67
C ILE A 145 9.58 23.43 17.82
N LEU A 146 9.52 23.60 16.49
CA LEU A 146 10.68 23.38 15.62
C LEU A 146 11.84 24.30 15.93
N ASP A 147 11.57 25.62 16.10
CA ASP A 147 12.59 26.58 16.48
C ASP A 147 13.24 26.22 17.82
N ARG A 148 12.43 25.75 18.78
CA ARG A 148 12.91 25.32 20.09
C ARG A 148 13.80 24.08 19.98
N LEU A 149 13.40 23.07 19.18
CA LEU A 149 14.19 21.87 18.92
C LEU A 149 15.56 22.20 18.34
N VAL A 150 15.60 23.05 17.32
CA VAL A 150 16.85 23.50 16.68
C VAL A 150 17.77 24.21 17.69
N ARG A 151 17.24 25.15 18.49
CA ARG A 151 18.01 25.87 19.51
C ARG A 151 18.54 24.96 20.63
N THR A 152 17.84 23.86 20.92
CA THR A 152 18.24 22.91 21.98
C THR A 152 19.30 21.92 21.50
N GLY A 153 19.64 21.94 20.21
CA GLY A 153 20.70 21.09 19.63
C GLY A 153 20.20 19.86 18.90
N ALA A 154 18.95 19.84 18.47
CA ALA A 154 18.51 18.82 17.51
C ALA A 154 19.34 18.95 16.24
N THR A 155 19.99 17.86 15.83
CA THR A 155 20.79 17.79 14.59
C THR A 155 19.95 17.35 13.40
N ASP A 156 18.83 16.66 13.70
CA ASP A 156 17.90 16.12 12.73
C ASP A 156 16.49 16.61 13.09
N ALA A 157 15.90 17.41 12.22
CA ALA A 157 14.48 17.79 12.27
C ALA A 157 13.90 17.42 10.91
N GLU A 158 13.42 16.21 10.79
CA GLU A 158 12.95 15.64 9.54
C GLU A 158 11.44 15.39 9.61
N ASN A 159 10.81 15.53 8.45
CA ASN A 159 9.49 14.99 8.19
C ASN A 159 8.36 15.48 9.11
N ILE A 160 7.86 16.68 8.82
CA ILE A 160 6.61 17.17 9.41
C ILE A 160 5.46 16.55 8.65
N ALA A 161 4.65 15.74 9.34
CA ALA A 161 3.42 15.17 8.79
C ALA A 161 2.21 15.82 9.48
N PHE A 162 1.30 16.39 8.69
CA PHE A 162 0.01 16.88 9.15
C PHE A 162 -1.04 15.82 8.98
N LEU A 163 -1.70 15.43 10.07
CA LEU A 163 -2.50 14.21 10.16
C LEU A 163 -3.90 14.53 10.72
N ILE A 164 -4.80 13.56 10.57
CA ILE A 164 -6.19 13.63 11.06
C ILE A 164 -6.35 12.58 12.15
N SER A 165 -6.87 12.97 13.31
CA SER A 165 -7.09 12.08 14.45
C SER A 165 -8.23 11.08 14.17
N ASP A 166 -9.34 11.55 13.58
CA ASP A 166 -10.52 10.72 13.26
C ASP A 166 -10.58 10.36 11.77
N ARG A 167 -9.57 9.60 11.33
CA ARG A 167 -9.46 9.17 9.96
C ARG A 167 -10.60 8.22 9.54
N GLU A 168 -11.05 7.36 10.46
CA GLU A 168 -12.14 6.41 10.18
C GLU A 168 -13.45 7.15 9.87
N LYS A 169 -13.79 8.18 10.62
CA LYS A 169 -14.97 8.98 10.35
C LYS A 169 -14.93 9.62 8.95
N ALA A 170 -13.78 10.15 8.55
CA ALA A 170 -13.60 10.72 7.22
C ALA A 170 -13.68 9.61 6.13
N LEU A 171 -13.14 8.42 6.41
CA LEU A 171 -13.21 7.28 5.52
C LEU A 171 -14.65 6.77 5.36
N ASP A 172 -15.44 6.74 6.44
CA ASP A 172 -16.85 6.38 6.36
C ASP A 172 -17.66 7.35 5.50
N GLN A 173 -17.37 8.65 5.59
CA GLN A 173 -17.98 9.64 4.70
C GLN A 173 -17.58 9.40 3.23
N ALA A 174 -16.31 9.08 2.98
CA ALA A 174 -15.83 8.73 1.63
C ALA A 174 -16.49 7.45 1.11
N ARG A 175 -16.70 6.43 1.96
CA ARG A 175 -17.44 5.18 1.63
C ARG A 175 -18.88 5.47 1.21
N VAL A 176 -19.58 6.30 1.96
CA VAL A 176 -20.94 6.71 1.62
C VAL A 176 -20.99 7.43 0.25
N ALA A 177 -20.05 8.34 0.01
CA ALA A 177 -19.92 9.04 -1.26
C ALA A 177 -19.59 8.07 -2.41
N ALA A 178 -18.74 7.07 -2.18
CA ALA A 178 -18.39 6.05 -3.17
C ALA A 178 -19.59 5.20 -3.56
N VAL A 179 -20.41 4.76 -2.60
CA VAL A 179 -21.65 4.00 -2.85
C VAL A 179 -22.64 4.85 -3.63
N ALA A 180 -22.82 6.12 -3.28
CA ALA A 180 -23.70 7.04 -4.02
C ALA A 180 -23.24 7.23 -5.46
N ASN A 181 -21.93 7.39 -5.68
CA ASN A 181 -21.33 7.49 -7.01
C ASN A 181 -21.53 6.21 -7.84
N ALA A 182 -21.31 5.02 -7.25
CA ALA A 182 -21.56 3.74 -7.89
C ALA A 182 -23.03 3.62 -8.33
N LYS A 183 -23.96 3.93 -7.42
CA LYS A 183 -25.39 3.88 -7.71
C LYS A 183 -25.76 4.83 -8.86
N HIS A 184 -25.26 6.06 -8.84
CA HIS A 184 -25.48 7.02 -9.92
C HIS A 184 -24.99 6.50 -11.28
N LYS A 185 -23.78 5.91 -11.33
CA LYS A 185 -23.24 5.31 -12.55
C LYS A 185 -24.10 4.13 -13.03
N ALA A 186 -24.53 3.25 -12.11
CA ALA A 186 -25.37 2.10 -12.45
C ALA A 186 -26.73 2.53 -13.02
N ASP A 187 -27.39 3.52 -12.40
CA ASP A 187 -28.64 4.10 -12.89
C ASP A 187 -28.49 4.73 -14.28
N LEU A 188 -27.37 5.40 -14.54
CA LEU A 188 -27.08 5.98 -15.85
C LEU A 188 -26.93 4.90 -16.92
N TYR A 189 -26.13 3.85 -16.64
CA TYR A 189 -25.90 2.75 -17.59
C TYR A 189 -27.17 1.94 -17.84
N ALA A 190 -27.96 1.65 -16.81
CA ALA A 190 -29.23 0.94 -16.96
C ALA A 190 -30.19 1.70 -17.88
N ARG A 191 -30.38 3.00 -17.62
CA ARG A 191 -31.24 3.86 -18.48
C ARG A 191 -30.73 3.97 -19.91
N ALA A 192 -29.44 4.16 -20.12
CA ALA A 192 -28.82 4.26 -21.44
C ALA A 192 -28.92 2.96 -22.25
N SER A 193 -28.95 1.80 -21.53
CA SER A 193 -29.10 0.47 -22.16
C SER A 193 -30.55 0.02 -22.31
N GLY A 194 -31.51 0.81 -21.85
CA GLY A 194 -32.94 0.46 -21.93
C GLY A 194 -33.36 -0.65 -20.97
N VAL A 195 -32.61 -0.86 -19.87
CA VAL A 195 -32.93 -1.85 -18.85
C VAL A 195 -33.23 -1.17 -17.50
N ASN A 196 -33.91 -1.88 -16.61
CA ASN A 196 -34.16 -1.38 -15.27
C ASN A 196 -33.09 -1.88 -14.30
N LEU A 197 -32.60 -0.99 -13.42
CA LEU A 197 -31.66 -1.36 -12.36
C LEU A 197 -32.40 -2.12 -11.26
N GLY A 198 -31.91 -3.30 -10.90
CA GLY A 198 -32.44 -4.12 -9.84
C GLY A 198 -31.76 -3.87 -8.49
N ARG A 199 -31.85 -4.85 -7.60
CA ARG A 199 -31.22 -4.80 -6.28
C ARG A 199 -29.70 -4.91 -6.36
N VAL A 200 -29.04 -4.48 -5.30
CA VAL A 200 -27.60 -4.77 -5.09
C VAL A 200 -27.43 -6.27 -4.89
N ALA A 201 -26.63 -6.91 -5.75
CA ALA A 201 -26.29 -8.32 -5.65
C ALA A 201 -25.09 -8.53 -4.71
N TRP A 202 -24.09 -7.66 -4.79
CA TRP A 202 -22.90 -7.70 -3.96
C TRP A 202 -22.18 -6.34 -3.95
N ILE A 203 -21.38 -6.12 -2.92
CA ILE A 203 -20.49 -4.96 -2.75
C ILE A 203 -19.13 -5.49 -2.31
N THR A 204 -18.07 -4.94 -2.90
CA THR A 204 -16.69 -5.19 -2.47
C THR A 204 -15.97 -3.86 -2.34
N GLU A 205 -15.35 -3.61 -1.18
CA GLU A 205 -14.45 -2.48 -0.99
C GLU A 205 -13.07 -2.85 -1.56
N GLY A 206 -12.52 -1.97 -2.40
CA GLY A 206 -11.17 -2.12 -2.95
C GLY A 206 -10.12 -1.86 -1.87
N SER A 207 -9.07 -2.68 -1.86
CA SER A 207 -7.95 -2.54 -0.94
C SER A 207 -6.92 -1.49 -1.36
N ASP A 208 -7.15 -0.77 -2.45
CA ASP A 208 -6.19 0.21 -2.99
C ASP A 208 -6.16 1.47 -2.12
N PHE A 209 -5.44 1.35 -1.03
CA PHE A 209 -5.03 2.43 -0.16
C PHE A 209 -3.75 3.06 -0.73
N GLU A 210 -3.86 3.84 -1.78
CA GLU A 210 -2.80 4.76 -2.15
C GLU A 210 -3.08 6.11 -1.48
N PRO A 211 -2.30 6.50 -0.46
CA PRO A 211 -2.35 7.87 0.02
C PRO A 211 -1.89 8.73 -1.16
N ILE A 212 -2.77 9.56 -1.68
CA ILE A 212 -2.37 10.59 -2.64
C ILE A 212 -1.42 11.50 -1.87
N ALA A 213 -0.11 11.33 -2.13
CA ALA A 213 0.90 12.23 -1.63
C ALA A 213 0.52 13.65 -2.08
N PRO A 214 0.60 14.66 -1.22
CA PRO A 214 0.37 16.03 -1.64
C PRO A 214 1.31 16.34 -2.80
N MET A 215 0.77 16.77 -3.94
CA MET A 215 1.55 17.24 -5.07
C MET A 215 2.48 18.34 -4.57
N GLY A 216 3.79 18.06 -4.59
CA GLY A 216 4.82 18.99 -4.15
C GLY A 216 4.75 20.25 -5.00
N VAL A 217 4.33 21.36 -4.39
CA VAL A 217 4.49 22.69 -4.96
C VAL A 217 5.98 23.00 -5.03
N ALA A 218 6.42 23.48 -6.19
CA ALA A 218 7.80 23.84 -6.46
C ALA A 218 8.39 24.75 -5.37
N ARG A 219 9.57 24.38 -4.86
CA ARG A 219 10.32 25.14 -3.85
C ARG A 219 10.66 26.55 -4.36
N PRO A 220 10.23 27.62 -3.70
CA PRO A 220 10.83 28.93 -3.91
C PRO A 220 12.19 29.00 -3.21
N LYS A 221 13.11 29.76 -3.83
CA LYS A 221 14.46 30.04 -3.33
C LYS A 221 14.42 30.72 -1.97
N MET A 222 15.32 30.32 -1.09
CA MET A 222 15.52 30.80 0.28
C MET A 222 15.59 32.32 0.40
N ALA A 223 14.74 32.87 1.23
CA ALA A 223 14.94 34.12 1.96
C ALA A 223 14.99 33.77 3.46
N SER A 224 15.81 34.48 4.21
CA SER A 224 16.12 34.25 5.65
C SER A 224 14.99 34.69 6.59
N SER A 225 13.80 34.10 6.40
CA SER A 225 12.69 34.16 7.36
C SER A 225 12.38 32.73 7.80
N PRO A 226 11.82 32.49 9.00
CA PRO A 226 11.35 31.15 9.37
C PRO A 226 10.51 30.59 8.22
N ALA A 227 10.81 29.38 7.76
CA ALA A 227 10.11 28.79 6.63
C ALA A 227 8.61 28.75 6.94
N PRO A 228 7.73 29.38 6.14
CA PRO A 228 6.31 29.29 6.37
C PRO A 228 5.89 27.81 6.30
N ILE A 229 5.23 27.33 7.34
CA ILE A 229 4.78 25.96 7.45
C ILE A 229 3.29 25.93 7.15
N GLU A 230 2.96 25.47 5.95
CA GLU A 230 1.57 25.32 5.50
C GLU A 230 1.08 23.91 5.79
N ARG A 231 -0.07 23.80 6.47
CA ARG A 231 -0.65 22.51 6.89
C ARG A 231 -1.36 21.76 5.77
N GLY A 232 -1.76 22.44 4.69
CA GLY A 232 -2.54 21.85 3.60
C GLY A 232 -3.86 21.22 4.06
N GLU A 233 -4.40 20.33 3.22
CA GLU A 233 -5.59 19.52 3.48
C GLU A 233 -5.29 18.06 3.15
N ASN A 234 -5.93 17.13 3.86
CA ASN A 234 -5.82 15.70 3.62
C ASN A 234 -7.06 15.21 2.86
N THR A 235 -6.87 14.58 1.70
CA THR A 235 -7.95 13.93 0.95
C THR A 235 -7.95 12.45 1.26
N ILE A 236 -9.08 11.94 1.76
CA ILE A 236 -9.33 10.53 2.02
C ILE A 236 -10.28 10.02 0.95
N THR A 237 -9.90 8.96 0.27
CA THR A 237 -10.66 8.35 -0.82
C THR A 237 -11.06 6.93 -0.46
N ALA A 238 -12.29 6.55 -0.81
CA ALA A 238 -12.77 5.18 -0.77
C ALA A 238 -13.19 4.76 -2.18
N ARG A 239 -12.99 3.47 -2.49
CA ARG A 239 -13.39 2.85 -3.75
C ARG A 239 -14.21 1.59 -3.47
N VAL A 240 -15.37 1.48 -4.09
CA VAL A 240 -16.23 0.30 -3.98
C VAL A 240 -16.59 -0.22 -5.36
N THR A 241 -16.65 -1.53 -5.50
CA THR A 241 -17.20 -2.18 -6.69
C THR A 241 -18.54 -2.77 -6.30
N ILE A 242 -19.59 -2.45 -7.06
CA ILE A 242 -20.96 -2.91 -6.78
C ILE A 242 -21.53 -3.59 -8.01
N GLY A 243 -22.06 -4.79 -7.81
CA GLY A 243 -22.87 -5.50 -8.81
C GLY A 243 -24.35 -5.33 -8.51
N PHE A 244 -25.11 -4.84 -9.50
CA PHE A 244 -26.55 -4.70 -9.44
C PHE A 244 -27.19 -5.72 -10.37
N ASP A 245 -28.26 -6.37 -9.95
CA ASP A 245 -29.09 -7.20 -10.83
C ASP A 245 -29.79 -6.30 -11.85
N ILE A 246 -30.13 -6.86 -13.02
CA ILE A 246 -31.01 -6.20 -14.00
C ILE A 246 -32.43 -6.68 -13.71
N ALA A 247 -33.33 -5.75 -13.41
CA ALA A 247 -34.75 -6.05 -13.25
C ALA A 247 -35.39 -6.23 -14.64
N GLN A 248 -36.14 -7.31 -14.79
CA GLN A 248 -36.97 -7.56 -15.97
C GLN A 248 -38.24 -6.74 -15.91
#